data_98b691185c374b1c54ca8f97652093f9
#
_entry.id   98b691185c374b1c54ca8f97652093f9
#
_cell.length_a   1.000
_cell.length_b   1.000
_cell.length_c   1.000
_cell.angle_alpha   90.00
_cell.angle_beta   90.00
_cell.angle_gamma   90.00
#
_symmetry.space_group_name_H-M   'P 1'
#
loop_
_entity.id
_entity.type
_entity.pdbx_description
1 polymer ?
#
loop_
_entity_poly.entity_id
_entity_poly.type
_entity_poly.pdbx_seq_one_letter_code
_entity_poly.pdbx_strand_id
1 'polypeptide(L)'
;MPLFYGIDHSIAELINLMDDQEEKVAMNMNALSDNPIVASINTYFKPSGSNAFAVSKSRSQDNETMLVINSHQPLTGPVAWYEIHIKSGEGLNIMGGTFPGSPFVHVGFNENLGWGATVNQPDLSDIYELKLNPENNDQYELDGAWVNFTETDQEFKVKLFGPFSITYPIQMYHSAHGPVLKDDNKAYALRFVGMNDV
;
A
#
# COMPACT_ATOMS: atom_id res chain seq x y z
N MET A 1 -0.59 8.44 -0.43
CA MET A 1 0.74 8.09 0.06
C MET A 1 0.76 7.56 1.50
N PRO A 2 0.00 8.06 2.46
CA PRO A 2 -0.09 7.45 3.78
C PRO A 2 -0.57 5.99 3.76
N LEU A 3 -1.42 5.62 2.81
CA LEU A 3 -1.94 4.26 2.63
C LEU A 3 -0.84 3.19 2.50
N PHE A 4 0.21 3.46 1.74
CA PHE A 4 1.27 2.46 1.52
C PHE A 4 2.17 2.28 2.75
N TYR A 5 2.40 3.34 3.53
CA TYR A 5 3.25 3.24 4.71
C TYR A 5 2.58 2.42 5.83
N GLY A 6 1.29 2.67 6.08
CA GLY A 6 0.53 1.90 7.07
C GLY A 6 0.35 0.43 6.69
N ILE A 7 0.12 0.14 5.41
CA ILE A 7 -0.02 -1.23 4.90
C ILE A 7 1.29 -2.01 5.02
N ASP A 8 2.42 -1.39 4.70
CA ASP A 8 3.73 -2.04 4.80
C ASP A 8 4.07 -2.45 6.24
N HIS A 9 3.84 -1.54 7.19
CA HIS A 9 4.04 -1.83 8.61
C HIS A 9 3.11 -2.93 9.10
N SER A 10 1.85 -2.89 8.71
CA SER A 10 0.84 -3.88 9.09
C SER A 10 1.11 -5.25 8.47
N ILE A 11 1.59 -5.31 7.23
CA ILE A 11 1.98 -6.58 6.59
C ILE A 11 3.20 -7.18 7.31
N ALA A 12 4.19 -6.37 7.66
CA ALA A 12 5.35 -6.85 8.41
C ALA A 12 4.96 -7.35 9.80
N GLU A 13 4.05 -6.66 10.49
CA GLU A 13 3.50 -7.06 11.77
C GLU A 13 2.68 -8.36 11.63
N LEU A 14 1.88 -8.48 10.58
CA LEU A 14 1.09 -9.67 10.29
C LEU A 14 1.97 -10.89 10.03
N ILE A 15 3.04 -10.74 9.26
CA ILE A 15 4.03 -11.80 9.02
C ILE A 15 4.67 -12.24 10.35
N ASN A 16 5.04 -11.28 11.21
CA ASN A 16 5.61 -11.59 12.52
C ASN A 16 4.62 -12.33 13.44
N LEU A 17 3.33 -11.99 13.41
CA LEU A 17 2.30 -12.68 14.19
C LEU A 17 2.06 -14.12 13.73
N MET A 18 2.24 -14.40 12.45
CA MET A 18 2.13 -15.76 11.90
C MET A 18 3.35 -16.64 12.26
N ASP A 19 4.52 -16.03 12.45
CA ASP A 19 5.79 -16.73 12.70
C ASP A 19 5.98 -17.18 14.17
N ASP A 20 5.14 -16.71 15.09
CA ASP A 20 5.35 -16.85 16.55
C ASP A 20 5.00 -18.25 17.11
N GLN A 21 4.65 -19.24 16.27
CA GLN A 21 4.15 -20.55 16.74
C GLN A 21 4.96 -21.78 16.28
N GLU A 22 5.92 -21.66 15.41
CA GLU A 22 6.84 -22.77 15.16
C GLU A 22 8.20 -22.49 15.78
N GLU A 23 8.55 -23.33 16.75
CA GLU A 23 9.90 -23.42 17.31
C GLU A 23 10.94 -23.43 16.17
N LYS A 24 11.65 -22.32 15.99
CA LYS A 24 12.92 -22.26 15.29
C LYS A 24 12.93 -22.23 13.75
N VAL A 25 12.03 -21.56 13.11
CA VAL A 25 12.46 -20.72 12.00
C VAL A 25 12.34 -19.28 12.49
N ALA A 26 13.21 -18.90 13.39
CA ALA A 26 13.56 -17.49 13.49
C ALA A 26 13.95 -17.11 12.07
N MET A 27 13.04 -16.59 11.30
CA MET A 27 13.31 -15.82 10.12
C MET A 27 14.13 -14.66 10.65
N ASN A 28 15.44 -14.91 10.75
CA ASN A 28 16.39 -13.95 11.22
C ASN A 28 16.19 -12.76 10.28
N MET A 29 15.58 -11.69 10.77
CA MET A 29 15.37 -10.47 9.98
C MET A 29 16.69 -10.03 9.33
N ASN A 30 17.83 -10.41 9.92
CA ASN A 30 19.15 -10.25 9.34
C ASN A 30 19.40 -11.21 8.14
N ALA A 31 18.86 -12.43 8.15
CA ALA A 31 18.96 -13.34 7.00
C ALA A 31 17.99 -12.93 5.88
N LEU A 32 16.88 -12.28 6.21
CA LEU A 32 16.01 -11.63 5.22
C LEU A 32 16.66 -10.37 4.64
N SER A 33 17.44 -9.62 5.41
CA SER A 33 18.14 -8.44 4.89
C SER A 33 19.15 -8.79 3.79
N ASP A 34 19.71 -10.00 3.83
CA ASP A 34 20.65 -10.52 2.84
C ASP A 34 19.95 -11.08 1.60
N ASN A 35 18.61 -11.25 1.63
CA ASN A 35 17.85 -11.62 0.46
C ASN A 35 17.71 -10.40 -0.48
N PRO A 36 18.19 -10.48 -1.74
CA PRO A 36 18.18 -9.34 -2.65
C PRO A 36 16.77 -8.81 -2.94
N ILE A 37 15.73 -9.64 -2.82
CA ILE A 37 14.34 -9.22 -2.98
C ILE A 37 13.91 -8.38 -1.77
N VAL A 38 14.19 -8.84 -0.55
CA VAL A 38 13.85 -8.11 0.67
C VAL A 38 14.69 -6.84 0.80
N ALA A 39 15.97 -6.88 0.44
CA ALA A 39 16.82 -5.70 0.39
C ALA A 39 16.30 -4.66 -0.62
N SER A 40 15.79 -5.09 -1.78
CA SER A 40 15.17 -4.19 -2.76
C SER A 40 13.85 -3.62 -2.21
N ILE A 41 12.99 -4.43 -1.63
CA ILE A 41 11.74 -3.98 -0.99
C ILE A 41 12.05 -2.94 0.10
N ASN A 42 12.96 -3.23 1.01
CA ASN A 42 13.38 -2.30 2.07
C ASN A 42 13.99 -1.01 1.54
N THR A 43 14.62 -1.04 0.36
CA THR A 43 15.14 0.18 -0.29
C THR A 43 14.01 1.06 -0.81
N TYR A 44 12.94 0.48 -1.34
CA TYR A 44 11.78 1.22 -1.86
C TYR A 44 10.89 1.77 -0.73
N PHE A 45 10.79 1.07 0.39
CA PHE A 45 9.91 1.42 1.51
C PHE A 45 10.63 2.08 2.69
N LYS A 46 11.89 2.49 2.53
CA LYS A 46 12.57 3.28 3.57
C LYS A 46 11.73 4.50 3.92
N PRO A 47 11.47 4.75 5.22
CA PRO A 47 10.79 5.97 5.65
C PRO A 47 11.57 7.18 5.11
N SER A 48 10.97 7.89 4.20
CA SER A 48 11.51 9.15 3.70
C SER A 48 10.57 10.29 4.06
N GLY A 49 11.12 11.46 4.33
CA GLY A 49 10.34 12.64 4.58
C GLY A 49 9.83 13.27 3.28
N SER A 50 9.31 14.47 3.41
CA SER A 50 8.97 15.36 2.28
C SER A 50 8.94 16.79 2.77
N ASN A 51 9.13 17.74 1.87
CA ASN A 51 8.99 19.16 2.16
C ASN A 51 8.03 19.81 1.18
N ALA A 52 7.18 20.70 1.68
CA ALA A 52 6.32 21.54 0.85
C ALA A 52 6.35 22.97 1.37
N PHE A 53 6.48 23.93 0.45
CA PHE A 53 6.50 25.35 0.77
C PHE A 53 5.55 26.09 -0.17
N ALA A 54 4.64 26.87 0.42
CA ALA A 54 3.79 27.80 -0.33
C ALA A 54 4.18 29.24 0.03
N VAL A 55 4.47 30.03 -0.98
CA VAL A 55 4.80 31.46 -0.82
C VAL A 55 3.68 32.30 -1.43
N SER A 56 3.05 33.11 -0.61
CA SER A 56 1.98 33.97 -1.06
C SER A 56 2.53 35.14 -1.93
N LYS A 57 1.69 35.65 -2.79
CA LYS A 57 1.95 36.81 -3.65
C LYS A 57 2.55 38.00 -2.92
N SER A 58 2.08 38.30 -1.70
CA SER A 58 2.55 39.42 -0.88
C SER A 58 3.96 39.25 -0.33
N ARG A 59 4.53 38.03 -0.42
CA ARG A 59 5.88 37.70 0.05
C ARG A 59 6.85 37.36 -1.07
N SER A 60 6.39 37.40 -2.31
CA SER A 60 7.20 37.20 -3.50
C SER A 60 7.68 38.53 -4.04
N GLN A 61 8.93 38.59 -4.50
CA GLN A 61 9.51 39.80 -5.11
C GLN A 61 8.78 40.15 -6.41
N ASP A 62 8.40 39.13 -7.18
CA ASP A 62 7.76 39.26 -8.48
C ASP A 62 6.22 39.29 -8.40
N ASN A 63 5.68 39.35 -7.17
CA ASN A 63 4.25 39.38 -6.92
C ASN A 63 3.51 38.14 -7.47
N GLU A 64 4.16 36.98 -7.41
CA GLU A 64 3.66 35.68 -7.85
C GLU A 64 3.44 34.73 -6.66
N THR A 65 2.49 33.80 -6.80
CA THR A 65 2.31 32.70 -5.84
C THR A 65 3.16 31.53 -6.29
N MET A 66 3.94 30.97 -5.36
CA MET A 66 4.82 29.85 -5.64
C MET A 66 4.48 28.66 -4.75
N LEU A 67 4.55 27.45 -5.32
CA LEU A 67 4.46 26.19 -4.60
C LEU A 67 5.69 25.36 -4.94
N VAL A 68 6.41 24.93 -3.91
CA VAL A 68 7.53 24.00 -4.03
C VAL A 68 7.18 22.72 -3.29
N ILE A 69 7.32 21.60 -3.95
CA ILE A 69 7.08 20.28 -3.38
C ILE A 69 8.33 19.43 -3.63
N ASN A 70 8.88 18.88 -2.55
CA ASN A 70 10.00 17.97 -2.62
C ASN A 70 9.65 16.68 -1.86
N SER A 71 9.22 15.67 -2.56
CA SER A 71 8.97 14.34 -2.03
C SER A 71 10.25 13.52 -2.08
N HIS A 72 10.64 12.92 -0.95
CA HIS A 72 11.83 12.07 -0.88
C HIS A 72 11.52 10.65 -1.38
N GLN A 73 11.00 10.54 -2.60
CA GLN A 73 10.69 9.27 -3.24
C GLN A 73 11.88 8.73 -4.02
N PRO A 74 12.00 7.40 -4.15
CA PRO A 74 13.01 6.81 -5.01
C PRO A 74 12.78 7.21 -6.47
N LEU A 75 13.87 7.30 -7.24
CA LEU A 75 13.81 7.63 -8.66
C LEU A 75 13.39 6.45 -9.55
N THR A 76 13.32 5.25 -8.98
CA THR A 76 12.96 4.02 -9.68
C THR A 76 12.06 3.18 -8.80
N GLY A 77 11.31 2.24 -9.41
CA GLY A 77 10.43 1.30 -8.71
C GLY A 77 8.96 1.76 -8.64
N PRO A 78 8.13 1.02 -7.91
CA PRO A 78 6.67 1.19 -7.96
C PRO A 78 6.17 2.49 -7.34
N VAL A 79 6.97 3.12 -6.48
CA VAL A 79 6.64 4.39 -5.81
C VAL A 79 7.45 5.58 -6.36
N ALA A 80 8.12 5.40 -7.50
CA ALA A 80 8.74 6.51 -8.21
C ALA A 80 7.67 7.39 -8.87
N TRP A 81 7.91 8.69 -8.88
CA TRP A 81 7.01 9.62 -9.54
C TRP A 81 7.03 9.45 -11.06
N TYR A 82 5.83 9.46 -11.63
CA TYR A 82 5.60 9.57 -13.06
C TYR A 82 4.93 10.92 -13.34
N GLU A 83 5.53 11.75 -14.19
CA GLU A 83 4.98 13.04 -14.55
C GLU A 83 3.87 12.89 -15.58
N ILE A 84 2.72 13.54 -15.34
CA ILE A 84 1.56 13.50 -16.23
C ILE A 84 0.93 14.87 -16.37
N HIS A 85 0.34 15.10 -17.55
CA HIS A 85 -0.52 16.24 -17.83
C HIS A 85 -1.84 15.73 -18.40
N ILE A 86 -2.93 15.95 -17.68
CA ILE A 86 -4.27 15.51 -18.06
C ILE A 86 -5.08 16.73 -18.47
N LYS A 87 -5.64 16.68 -19.69
CA LYS A 87 -6.52 17.73 -20.22
C LYS A 87 -7.76 17.08 -20.83
N SER A 88 -8.95 17.55 -20.45
CA SER A 88 -10.23 17.12 -21.02
C SER A 88 -10.92 18.30 -21.72
N GLY A 89 -11.87 17.98 -22.61
CA GLY A 89 -12.74 18.97 -23.23
C GLY A 89 -13.77 19.58 -22.27
N GLU A 90 -13.93 19.03 -21.07
CA GLU A 90 -14.88 19.44 -20.05
C GLU A 90 -14.27 20.34 -18.96
N GLY A 91 -13.06 20.87 -19.21
CA GLY A 91 -12.42 21.85 -18.33
C GLY A 91 -11.38 21.31 -17.37
N LEU A 92 -11.15 19.98 -17.31
CA LEU A 92 -10.03 19.45 -16.55
C LEU A 92 -8.72 19.80 -17.24
N ASN A 93 -7.79 20.42 -16.49
CA ASN A 93 -6.44 20.74 -16.95
C ASN A 93 -5.52 20.71 -15.73
N ILE A 94 -4.87 19.58 -15.49
CA ILE A 94 -4.02 19.35 -14.34
C ILE A 94 -2.70 18.71 -14.75
N MET A 95 -1.62 19.15 -14.14
CA MET A 95 -0.26 18.64 -14.34
C MET A 95 0.37 18.30 -13.00
N GLY A 96 1.17 17.24 -12.96
CA GLY A 96 1.90 16.85 -11.76
C GLY A 96 2.42 15.44 -11.75
N GLY A 97 2.65 14.91 -10.56
CA GLY A 97 3.18 13.57 -10.33
C GLY A 97 2.10 12.59 -9.88
N THR A 98 2.18 11.40 -10.44
CA THR A 98 1.39 10.23 -10.03
C THR A 98 2.29 9.04 -9.79
N PHE A 99 1.75 7.97 -9.21
CA PHE A 99 2.42 6.67 -9.16
C PHE A 99 1.95 5.78 -10.31
N PRO A 100 2.81 4.90 -10.83
CA PRO A 100 2.41 3.92 -11.83
C PRO A 100 1.17 3.13 -11.37
N GLY A 101 0.13 3.09 -12.20
CA GLY A 101 -1.13 2.44 -11.90
C GLY A 101 -2.17 3.26 -11.13
N SER A 102 -1.82 4.46 -10.64
CA SER A 102 -2.78 5.37 -10.01
C SER A 102 -3.49 6.25 -11.05
N PRO A 103 -4.82 6.42 -10.95
CA PRO A 103 -5.57 7.30 -11.84
C PRO A 103 -5.56 8.78 -11.41
N PHE A 104 -4.85 9.14 -10.35
CA PHE A 104 -4.88 10.47 -9.75
C PHE A 104 -3.55 11.19 -9.86
N VAL A 105 -3.60 12.53 -9.94
CA VAL A 105 -2.44 13.40 -9.74
C VAL A 105 -2.30 13.67 -8.24
N HIS A 106 -1.31 13.03 -7.61
CA HIS A 106 -1.12 13.09 -6.15
C HIS A 106 -0.48 14.40 -5.68
N VAL A 107 0.41 14.95 -6.48
CA VAL A 107 1.04 16.25 -6.27
C VAL A 107 1.02 17.01 -7.59
N GLY A 108 0.60 18.26 -7.60
CA GLY A 108 0.47 18.94 -8.86
C GLY A 108 -0.17 20.31 -8.78
N PHE A 109 -0.63 20.80 -9.92
CA PHE A 109 -1.26 22.10 -10.05
C PHE A 109 -2.18 22.20 -11.27
N ASN A 110 -3.04 23.18 -11.25
CA ASN A 110 -3.78 23.70 -12.38
C ASN A 110 -3.65 25.23 -12.40
N GLU A 111 -4.45 25.90 -13.21
CA GLU A 111 -4.39 27.37 -13.36
C GLU A 111 -4.71 28.13 -12.06
N ASN A 112 -5.42 27.49 -11.11
CA ASN A 112 -5.99 28.16 -9.93
C ASN A 112 -5.47 27.62 -8.61
N LEU A 113 -4.99 26.39 -8.60
CA LEU A 113 -4.65 25.65 -7.38
C LEU A 113 -3.39 24.81 -7.58
N GLY A 114 -2.50 24.82 -6.60
CA GLY A 114 -1.44 23.86 -6.47
C GLY A 114 -1.62 23.05 -5.18
N TRP A 115 -1.26 21.77 -5.20
CA TRP A 115 -1.32 20.90 -4.04
C TRP A 115 -0.09 20.02 -3.93
N GLY A 116 0.29 19.74 -2.71
CA GLY A 116 1.40 18.86 -2.37
C GLY A 116 1.11 18.13 -1.06
N ALA A 117 1.64 16.92 -0.95
CA ALA A 117 1.53 16.11 0.25
C ALA A 117 2.92 15.86 0.84
N THR A 118 3.00 15.84 2.15
CA THR A 118 4.17 15.38 2.90
C THR A 118 3.83 14.10 3.63
N VAL A 119 4.84 13.40 4.13
CA VAL A 119 4.64 12.19 4.92
C VAL A 119 3.80 12.52 6.15
N ASN A 120 2.73 11.77 6.32
CA ASN A 120 1.91 11.72 7.51
C ASN A 120 1.91 10.28 8.03
N GLN A 121 1.77 10.09 9.33
CA GLN A 121 1.75 8.78 9.99
C GLN A 121 0.47 8.62 10.83
N PRO A 122 -0.73 8.76 10.23
CA PRO A 122 -1.95 8.41 10.92
C PRO A 122 -2.03 6.89 11.05
N ASP A 123 -2.71 6.43 12.08
CA ASP A 123 -3.15 5.05 12.17
C ASP A 123 -4.26 4.80 11.14
N LEU A 124 -3.92 4.07 10.08
CA LEU A 124 -4.79 3.86 8.93
C LEU A 124 -5.17 2.40 8.71
N SER A 125 -4.66 1.50 9.55
CA SER A 125 -4.90 0.07 9.38
C SER A 125 -4.92 -0.66 10.71
N ASP A 126 -5.80 -1.63 10.82
CA ASP A 126 -5.93 -2.54 11.95
C ASP A 126 -5.75 -3.98 11.50
N ILE A 127 -5.19 -4.81 12.38
CA ILE A 127 -5.10 -6.25 12.20
C ILE A 127 -6.04 -6.92 13.19
N TYR A 128 -6.92 -7.76 12.67
CA TYR A 128 -7.86 -8.55 13.47
C TYR A 128 -7.43 -10.00 13.46
N GLU A 129 -7.14 -10.57 14.63
CA GLU A 129 -7.02 -12.01 14.77
C GLU A 129 -8.43 -12.61 14.76
N LEU A 130 -8.68 -13.49 13.79
CA LEU A 130 -9.98 -14.12 13.60
C LEU A 130 -10.00 -15.49 14.29
N LYS A 131 -10.98 -15.73 15.13
CA LYS A 131 -11.18 -17.02 15.74
C LYS A 131 -11.79 -17.97 14.70
N LEU A 132 -11.02 -19.00 14.34
CA LEU A 132 -11.46 -20.04 13.41
C LEU A 132 -12.41 -21.02 14.07
N ASN A 133 -13.36 -21.57 13.30
CA ASN A 133 -14.23 -22.64 13.75
C ASN A 133 -13.42 -23.96 13.86
N PRO A 134 -13.33 -24.57 15.05
CA PRO A 134 -12.55 -25.81 15.23
C PRO A 134 -13.04 -27.00 14.39
N GLU A 135 -14.29 -26.97 13.95
CA GLU A 135 -14.90 -28.05 13.14
C GLU A 135 -14.86 -27.74 11.64
N ASN A 136 -14.66 -26.48 11.27
CA ASN A 136 -14.64 -26.04 9.87
C ASN A 136 -13.73 -24.82 9.70
N ASN A 137 -12.51 -25.03 9.24
CA ASN A 137 -11.51 -24.00 9.07
C ASN A 137 -11.83 -22.93 8.00
N ASP A 138 -12.93 -23.09 7.25
CA ASP A 138 -13.41 -22.09 6.29
C ASP A 138 -14.41 -21.11 6.91
N GLN A 139 -14.54 -21.15 8.24
CA GLN A 139 -15.40 -20.28 9.02
C GLN A 139 -14.63 -19.55 10.12
N TYR A 140 -15.04 -18.33 10.40
CA TYR A 140 -14.57 -17.51 11.52
C TYR A 140 -15.75 -17.02 12.35
N GLU A 141 -15.49 -16.70 13.62
CA GLU A 141 -16.51 -16.11 14.50
C GLU A 141 -16.71 -14.63 14.21
N LEU A 142 -17.96 -14.24 13.94
CA LEU A 142 -18.39 -12.86 13.81
C LEU A 142 -19.67 -12.66 14.64
N ASP A 143 -19.63 -11.76 15.62
CA ASP A 143 -20.77 -11.46 16.52
C ASP A 143 -21.42 -12.70 17.17
N GLY A 144 -20.61 -13.69 17.52
CA GLY A 144 -21.05 -14.93 18.15
C GLY A 144 -21.61 -15.98 17.17
N ALA A 145 -21.52 -15.77 15.88
CA ALA A 145 -21.92 -16.72 14.85
C ALA A 145 -20.74 -17.15 13.98
N TRP A 146 -20.77 -18.39 13.47
CA TRP A 146 -19.81 -18.89 12.51
C TRP A 146 -20.19 -18.44 11.10
N VAL A 147 -19.30 -17.69 10.44
CA VAL A 147 -19.49 -17.13 9.10
C VAL A 147 -18.39 -17.64 8.17
N ASN A 148 -18.75 -18.03 6.96
CA ASN A 148 -17.79 -18.46 5.96
C ASN A 148 -16.93 -17.28 5.47
N PHE A 149 -15.65 -17.57 5.19
CA PHE A 149 -14.84 -16.65 4.39
C PHE A 149 -15.42 -16.53 2.98
N THR A 150 -15.27 -15.37 2.38
CA THR A 150 -15.48 -15.21 0.95
C THR A 150 -14.17 -15.56 0.25
N GLU A 151 -14.23 -16.49 -0.68
CA GLU A 151 -13.07 -16.97 -1.44
C GLU A 151 -13.06 -16.38 -2.83
N THR A 152 -11.89 -16.00 -3.29
CA THR A 152 -11.68 -15.49 -4.65
C THR A 152 -10.41 -16.09 -5.21
N ASP A 153 -10.53 -16.76 -6.36
CA ASP A 153 -9.39 -17.28 -7.09
C ASP A 153 -8.77 -16.18 -7.93
N GLN A 154 -7.47 -16.01 -7.80
CA GLN A 154 -6.69 -15.07 -8.59
C GLN A 154 -5.54 -15.80 -9.30
N GLU A 155 -5.21 -15.34 -10.50
CA GLU A 155 -4.09 -15.86 -11.26
C GLU A 155 -2.98 -14.82 -11.34
N PHE A 156 -1.81 -15.17 -10.80
CA PHE A 156 -0.62 -14.34 -10.92
C PHE A 156 0.28 -14.86 -12.03
N LYS A 157 0.44 -14.05 -13.06
CA LYS A 157 1.32 -14.36 -14.19
C LYS A 157 2.70 -13.76 -13.94
N VAL A 158 3.67 -14.62 -13.64
CA VAL A 158 5.07 -14.23 -13.44
C VAL A 158 5.84 -14.42 -14.74
N LYS A 159 6.39 -13.34 -15.29
CA LYS A 159 7.26 -13.39 -16.45
C LYS A 159 8.65 -13.87 -16.03
N LEU A 160 9.15 -14.92 -16.66
CA LEU A 160 10.48 -15.48 -16.41
C LEU A 160 11.53 -14.82 -17.31
N PHE A 161 11.47 -15.08 -18.61
CA PHE A 161 12.37 -14.48 -19.61
C PHE A 161 11.72 -14.52 -21.00
N GLY A 162 11.97 -13.52 -21.82
CA GLY A 162 11.39 -13.42 -23.17
C GLY A 162 9.87 -13.57 -23.17
N PRO A 163 9.29 -14.50 -23.96
CA PRO A 163 7.86 -14.77 -23.99
C PRO A 163 7.38 -15.72 -22.89
N PHE A 164 8.28 -16.31 -22.11
CA PHE A 164 7.94 -17.34 -21.12
C PHE A 164 7.43 -16.74 -19.82
N SER A 165 6.29 -17.25 -19.34
CA SER A 165 5.68 -16.90 -18.07
C SER A 165 5.09 -18.14 -17.42
N ILE A 166 5.01 -18.12 -16.08
CA ILE A 166 4.28 -19.12 -15.28
C ILE A 166 3.06 -18.44 -14.67
N THR A 167 1.96 -19.16 -14.61
CA THR A 167 0.75 -18.71 -13.91
C THR A 167 0.65 -19.46 -12.60
N TYR A 168 0.55 -18.70 -11.49
CA TYR A 168 0.32 -19.21 -10.16
C TYR A 168 -1.13 -18.92 -9.76
N PRO A 169 -1.97 -19.93 -9.54
CA PRO A 169 -3.25 -19.74 -8.90
C PRO A 169 -3.04 -19.41 -7.41
N ILE A 170 -3.69 -18.39 -6.92
CA ILE A 170 -3.71 -18.01 -5.50
C ILE A 170 -5.16 -17.89 -5.06
N GLN A 171 -5.53 -18.62 -4.03
CA GLN A 171 -6.80 -18.48 -3.35
C GLN A 171 -6.69 -17.35 -2.32
N MET A 172 -7.54 -16.35 -2.45
CA MET A 172 -7.61 -15.21 -1.54
C MET A 172 -8.85 -15.32 -0.68
N TYR A 173 -8.70 -15.12 0.62
CA TYR A 173 -9.79 -15.13 1.59
C TYR A 173 -10.14 -13.70 1.99
N HIS A 174 -11.43 -13.46 2.19
CA HIS A 174 -11.94 -12.18 2.70
C HIS A 174 -12.90 -12.45 3.86
N SER A 175 -12.86 -11.57 4.84
CA SER A 175 -13.78 -11.50 5.98
C SER A 175 -14.55 -10.17 5.96
N ALA A 176 -15.46 -10.00 6.91
CA ALA A 176 -16.11 -8.70 7.16
C ALA A 176 -15.11 -7.59 7.53
N HIS A 177 -13.91 -7.97 8.00
CA HIS A 177 -12.86 -7.03 8.39
C HIS A 177 -11.87 -6.73 7.26
N GLY A 178 -11.92 -7.45 6.13
CA GLY A 178 -11.05 -7.23 4.98
C GLY A 178 -10.36 -8.49 4.46
N PRO A 179 -9.33 -8.36 3.60
CA PRO A 179 -8.54 -9.48 3.12
C PRO A 179 -7.87 -10.21 4.27
N VAL A 180 -7.77 -11.53 4.13
CA VAL A 180 -7.32 -12.44 5.19
C VAL A 180 -6.09 -13.20 4.75
N LEU A 181 -5.08 -13.22 5.61
CA LEU A 181 -4.01 -14.21 5.60
C LEU A 181 -4.39 -15.33 6.56
N LYS A 182 -4.43 -16.56 6.07
CA LYS A 182 -4.91 -17.72 6.79
C LYS A 182 -3.94 -18.88 6.59
N ASP A 183 -3.68 -19.61 7.67
CA ASP A 183 -3.08 -20.94 7.68
C ASP A 183 -4.03 -21.95 8.35
N ASP A 184 -3.55 -23.13 8.65
CA ASP A 184 -4.36 -24.20 9.27
C ASP A 184 -4.84 -23.87 10.69
N ASN A 185 -4.19 -22.95 11.39
CA ASN A 185 -4.42 -22.69 12.81
C ASN A 185 -4.84 -21.24 13.11
N LYS A 186 -4.49 -20.31 12.22
CA LYS A 186 -4.66 -18.89 12.47
C LYS A 186 -5.19 -18.16 11.23
N ALA A 187 -5.91 -17.08 11.46
CA ALA A 187 -6.34 -16.18 10.42
C ALA A 187 -6.27 -14.73 10.91
N TYR A 188 -5.70 -13.88 10.10
CA TYR A 188 -5.58 -12.45 10.37
C TYR A 188 -6.18 -11.65 9.23
N ALA A 189 -7.12 -10.75 9.56
CA ALA A 189 -7.71 -9.84 8.60
C ALA A 189 -7.04 -8.47 8.70
N LEU A 190 -6.71 -7.90 7.56
CA LEU A 190 -6.20 -6.54 7.47
C LEU A 190 -7.34 -5.60 7.09
N ARG A 191 -7.65 -4.65 7.95
CA ARG A 191 -8.57 -3.54 7.66
C ARG A 191 -7.77 -2.26 7.47
N PHE A 192 -8.03 -1.53 6.42
CA PHE A 192 -7.39 -0.25 6.16
C PHE A 192 -8.40 0.80 5.68
N VAL A 193 -8.09 2.06 5.90
CA VAL A 193 -8.90 3.18 5.42
C VAL A 193 -9.00 3.13 3.89
N GLY A 194 -10.18 3.36 3.36
CA GLY A 194 -10.45 3.28 1.93
C GLY A 194 -11.00 1.94 1.43
N MET A 195 -11.08 0.91 2.27
CA MET A 195 -11.70 -0.37 1.87
C MET A 195 -13.19 -0.26 1.53
N ASN A 196 -13.88 0.72 2.11
CA ASN A 196 -15.32 0.91 1.95
C ASN A 196 -15.67 2.22 1.23
N ASP A 197 -14.70 2.91 0.66
CA ASP A 197 -14.89 4.19 -0.05
C ASP A 197 -15.18 3.98 -1.55
N VAL A 198 -15.99 2.99 -1.89
CA VAL A 198 -16.40 2.71 -3.28
C VAL A 198 -17.89 2.92 -3.44
#